data_cb0864a3388bd96ff7c9e9c0e8977aef
#
_entry.id   cb0864a3388bd96ff7c9e9c0e8977aef
#
_cell.length_a   1.000
_cell.length_b   1.000
_cell.length_c   1.000
_cell.angle_alpha   90.00
_cell.angle_beta   90.00
_cell.angle_gamma   90.00
#
_symmetry.space_group_name_H-M   'P 1'
#
loop_
_entity.id
_entity.type
_entity.pdbx_description
1 polymer ?
#
loop_
_entity_poly.entity_id
_entity_poly.type
_entity_poly.pdbx_seq_one_letter_code
_entity_poly.pdbx_strand_id
1 'polypeptide(L)'
;MKNAFAFGGDLRSLPAIDINDQRSVTFGRNHDTIRELNAQAINPFNDATDSYLATAYILARQDGTPLIFNDDNLNSLYINFGVKFRQIMIQRGEEGKNVKENILKVTNSPTVLIMERGAEGLFVENKGMAKFDIPVLDLTLSNLEGCYRELRNNFTVVVENRNGKKYITKWGTWDRGGMNVVGRDALYFIREPFNGFF
;
A
#
# COMPACT_ATOMS: atom_id res chain seq x y z
N MET A 1 -5.05 12.80 -5.56
CA MET A 1 -4.42 12.20 -4.37
C MET A 1 -4.81 12.92 -3.08
N LYS A 2 -4.54 14.23 -2.90
CA LYS A 2 -4.89 14.97 -1.67
C LYS A 2 -6.30 14.68 -1.14
N ASN A 3 -7.32 14.80 -1.97
CA ASN A 3 -8.72 14.58 -1.57
C ASN A 3 -9.01 13.13 -1.10
N ALA A 4 -8.30 12.14 -1.61
CA ALA A 4 -8.50 10.74 -1.22
C ALA A 4 -7.98 10.46 0.21
N PHE A 5 -6.88 11.13 0.60
CA PHE A 5 -6.29 11.01 1.94
C PHE A 5 -6.88 11.98 2.96
N ALA A 6 -7.61 13.00 2.51
CA ALA A 6 -8.30 13.93 3.40
C ALA A 6 -9.33 13.22 4.30
N PHE A 7 -9.71 13.91 5.39
CA PHE A 7 -10.83 13.48 6.22
C PHE A 7 -12.10 13.35 5.36
N GLY A 8 -12.77 12.21 5.47
CA GLY A 8 -13.91 11.89 4.63
C GLY A 8 -13.59 11.55 3.16
N GLY A 9 -12.30 11.60 2.76
CA GLY A 9 -11.88 11.21 1.42
C GLY A 9 -11.99 9.69 1.20
N ASP A 10 -12.03 9.30 -0.07
CA ASP A 10 -12.22 7.92 -0.50
C ASP A 10 -11.01 7.40 -1.28
N LEU A 11 -10.28 6.45 -0.70
CA LEU A 11 -9.12 5.82 -1.35
C LEU A 11 -9.49 5.07 -2.63
N ARG A 12 -10.76 4.69 -2.81
CA ARG A 12 -11.25 4.03 -4.03
C ARG A 12 -11.23 4.96 -5.26
N SER A 13 -11.06 6.26 -5.05
CA SER A 13 -10.90 7.24 -6.13
C SER A 13 -9.47 7.29 -6.70
N LEU A 14 -8.49 6.71 -6.03
CA LEU A 14 -7.07 6.76 -6.44
C LEU A 14 -6.77 6.11 -7.80
N PRO A 15 -7.43 5.03 -8.23
CA PRO A 15 -7.18 4.44 -9.55
C PRO A 15 -7.42 5.38 -10.73
N ALA A 16 -8.20 6.44 -10.54
CA ALA A 16 -8.45 7.43 -11.58
C ALA A 16 -7.29 8.42 -11.76
N ILE A 17 -6.27 8.37 -10.90
CA ILE A 17 -5.10 9.24 -10.99
C ILE A 17 -4.06 8.53 -11.84
N ASP A 18 -4.04 8.92 -13.11
CA ASP A 18 -3.06 8.42 -14.06
C ASP A 18 -1.70 9.09 -13.82
N ILE A 19 -0.72 8.32 -13.37
CA ILE A 19 0.68 8.71 -13.30
C ILE A 19 1.39 7.94 -14.41
N ASN A 20 1.38 8.51 -15.59
CA ASN A 20 1.76 7.78 -16.82
C ASN A 20 3.24 7.79 -17.15
N ASP A 21 4.12 8.34 -16.31
CA ASP A 21 5.50 8.46 -16.71
C ASP A 21 6.46 8.38 -15.50
N GLN A 22 7.58 7.70 -15.69
CA GLN A 22 8.72 7.73 -14.78
C GLN A 22 9.27 9.16 -14.56
N ARG A 23 8.95 10.10 -15.47
CA ARG A 23 9.29 11.52 -15.36
C ARG A 23 8.38 12.29 -14.41
N SER A 24 7.24 11.73 -14.02
CA SER A 24 6.36 12.39 -13.07
C SER A 24 7.00 12.38 -11.69
N VAL A 25 7.14 13.56 -11.09
CA VAL A 25 7.55 13.70 -9.70
C VAL A 25 6.34 13.62 -8.80
N THR A 26 6.38 12.72 -7.82
CA THR A 26 5.28 12.47 -6.89
C THR A 26 5.72 12.75 -5.46
N PHE A 27 4.83 13.32 -4.64
CA PHE A 27 5.10 13.59 -3.23
C PHE A 27 3.81 13.46 -2.40
N GLY A 28 3.92 12.97 -1.19
CA GLY A 28 2.83 12.95 -0.22
C GLY A 28 2.57 14.36 0.33
N ARG A 29 3.66 15.04 0.71
CA ARG A 29 3.67 16.45 1.12
C ARG A 29 4.93 17.16 0.64
N ASN A 30 4.90 18.49 0.64
CA ASN A 30 6.04 19.36 0.35
C ASN A 30 6.00 20.60 1.29
N HIS A 31 6.95 21.51 1.12
CA HIS A 31 7.04 22.72 1.94
C HIS A 31 5.81 23.62 1.84
N ASP A 32 5.11 23.65 0.71
CA ASP A 32 3.89 24.44 0.54
C ASP A 32 2.73 23.82 1.34
N THR A 33 2.57 22.49 1.27
CA THR A 33 1.51 21.80 2.03
C THR A 33 1.71 21.87 3.54
N ILE A 34 2.94 22.06 4.04
CA ILE A 34 3.22 22.26 5.47
C ILE A 34 2.89 23.70 5.91
N ARG A 35 3.15 24.70 5.08
CA ARG A 35 2.72 26.07 5.38
C ARG A 35 1.21 26.16 5.52
N GLU A 36 0.47 25.40 4.72
CA GLU A 36 -0.98 25.31 4.80
C GLU A 36 -1.47 24.64 6.09
N LEU A 37 -0.66 23.79 6.75
CA LEU A 37 -0.94 23.26 8.08
C LEU A 37 -1.04 24.33 9.17
N ASN A 38 -0.25 25.40 9.03
CA ASN A 38 -0.21 26.52 9.98
C ASN A 38 -1.18 27.65 9.62
N ALA A 39 -1.68 27.70 8.41
CA ALA A 39 -2.71 28.61 7.96
C ALA A 39 -4.04 27.85 7.93
N GLN A 40 -4.99 28.21 8.73
CA GLN A 40 -6.32 27.59 8.95
C GLN A 40 -7.15 27.32 7.66
N ALA A 41 -6.58 27.41 6.49
CA ALA A 41 -7.21 27.24 5.20
C ALA A 41 -6.54 26.14 4.41
N ILE A 42 -7.22 25.00 4.27
CA ILE A 42 -7.02 24.01 3.19
C ILE A 42 -5.85 23.06 3.42
N ASN A 43 -5.65 22.57 4.65
CA ASN A 43 -4.87 21.35 4.79
C ASN A 43 -5.78 20.13 4.50
N PRO A 44 -5.53 19.36 3.42
CA PRO A 44 -6.30 18.16 3.15
C PRO A 44 -5.99 17.02 4.13
N PHE A 45 -4.89 17.12 4.87
CA PHE A 45 -4.48 16.15 5.87
C PHE A 45 -4.87 16.63 7.26
N ASN A 46 -5.50 15.75 8.06
CA ASN A 46 -5.84 16.07 9.44
C ASN A 46 -4.61 16.17 10.35
N ASP A 47 -3.59 15.39 10.04
CA ASP A 47 -2.35 15.33 10.81
C ASP A 47 -1.18 14.76 9.98
N ALA A 48 -0.02 14.66 10.62
CA ALA A 48 1.20 14.13 9.99
C ALA A 48 1.03 12.69 9.52
N THR A 49 0.20 11.86 10.19
CA THR A 49 0.00 10.46 9.81
C THR A 49 -0.67 10.34 8.47
N ASP A 50 -1.65 11.18 8.15
CA ASP A 50 -2.29 11.20 6.83
C ASP A 50 -1.28 11.49 5.72
N SER A 51 -0.32 12.40 5.97
CA SER A 51 0.75 12.69 5.02
C SER A 51 1.73 11.53 4.88
N TYR A 52 2.02 10.81 5.96
CA TYR A 52 2.87 9.60 5.90
C TYR A 52 2.19 8.46 5.14
N LEU A 53 0.90 8.28 5.30
CA LEU A 53 0.12 7.32 4.52
C LEU A 53 0.11 7.69 3.04
N ALA A 54 -0.10 8.96 2.70
CA ALA A 54 0.03 9.42 1.31
C ALA A 54 1.44 9.18 0.73
N THR A 55 2.49 9.35 1.55
CA THR A 55 3.87 9.04 1.16
C THR A 55 4.07 7.53 0.99
N ALA A 56 3.49 6.70 1.88
CA ALA A 56 3.52 5.25 1.76
C ALA A 56 2.89 4.79 0.44
N TYR A 57 1.74 5.35 0.09
CA TYR A 57 1.07 5.07 -1.17
C TYR A 57 1.95 5.40 -2.40
N ILE A 58 2.55 6.59 -2.48
CA ILE A 58 3.40 6.95 -3.64
C ILE A 58 4.66 6.10 -3.74
N LEU A 59 5.20 5.64 -2.61
CA LEU A 59 6.32 4.69 -2.58
C LEU A 59 5.91 3.31 -3.09
N ALA A 60 4.67 2.90 -2.85
CA ALA A 60 4.12 1.65 -3.33
C ALA A 60 3.79 1.66 -4.84
N ARG A 61 3.60 2.83 -5.46
CA ARG A 61 3.24 2.97 -6.88
C ARG A 61 4.34 2.44 -7.82
N GLN A 62 3.92 2.01 -9.00
CA GLN A 62 4.83 1.60 -10.09
C GLN A 62 5.59 2.81 -10.63
N ASP A 63 4.85 3.81 -11.05
CA ASP A 63 5.37 4.97 -11.78
C ASP A 63 5.62 6.17 -10.88
N GLY A 64 6.25 7.18 -11.45
CA GLY A 64 6.67 8.39 -10.78
C GLY A 64 7.97 8.26 -9.99
N THR A 65 8.64 9.40 -9.83
CA THR A 65 9.80 9.55 -8.94
C THR A 65 9.32 10.14 -7.62
N PRO A 66 9.24 9.34 -6.55
CA PRO A 66 8.79 9.84 -5.26
C PRO A 66 9.83 10.76 -4.64
N LEU A 67 9.41 11.97 -4.29
CA LEU A 67 10.17 12.89 -3.44
C LEU A 67 9.68 12.76 -2.01
N ILE A 68 10.63 12.53 -1.11
CA ILE A 68 10.39 12.52 0.33
C ILE A 68 10.78 13.87 0.86
N PHE A 69 9.86 14.51 1.58
CA PHE A 69 10.12 15.82 2.16
C PHE A 69 11.14 15.69 3.30
N ASN A 70 12.07 16.64 3.40
CA ASN A 70 13.20 16.58 4.32
C ASN A 70 12.78 16.47 5.80
N ASP A 71 11.66 17.09 6.17
CA ASP A 71 11.11 16.99 7.54
C ASP A 71 10.30 15.73 7.78
N ASP A 72 10.06 14.92 6.74
CA ASP A 72 9.52 13.60 6.93
C ASP A 72 10.58 12.80 7.69
N ASN A 73 10.19 12.30 8.84
CA ASN A 73 11.11 11.52 9.64
C ASN A 73 11.54 10.28 8.84
N LEU A 74 12.78 10.29 8.33
CA LEU A 74 13.36 9.17 7.59
C LEU A 74 13.41 7.88 8.41
N ASN A 75 13.22 7.99 9.73
CA ASN A 75 13.00 6.85 10.61
C ASN A 75 11.52 6.41 10.65
N SER A 76 10.63 7.10 9.92
CA SER A 76 9.25 6.64 9.78
C SER A 76 9.24 5.26 9.14
N LEU A 77 8.60 4.32 9.82
CA LEU A 77 8.46 2.94 9.34
C LEU A 77 7.80 2.89 7.95
N TYR A 78 6.84 3.79 7.69
CA TYR A 78 6.18 3.86 6.38
C TYR A 78 7.15 4.22 5.26
N ILE A 79 8.05 5.16 5.50
CA ILE A 79 9.01 5.64 4.50
C ILE A 79 10.09 4.59 4.26
N ASN A 80 10.74 4.14 5.32
CA ASN A 80 11.85 3.19 5.22
C ASN A 80 11.45 1.89 4.53
N PHE A 81 10.32 1.30 4.95
CA PHE A 81 9.84 0.07 4.33
C PHE A 81 9.22 0.31 2.95
N GLY A 82 8.65 1.47 2.69
CA GLY A 82 8.18 1.87 1.36
C GLY A 82 9.32 2.01 0.35
N VAL A 83 10.42 2.64 0.73
CA VAL A 83 11.64 2.72 -0.10
C VAL A 83 12.19 1.32 -0.40
N LYS A 84 12.32 0.48 0.64
CA LYS A 84 12.77 -0.91 0.48
C LYS A 84 11.84 -1.71 -0.44
N PHE A 85 10.53 -1.59 -0.25
CA PHE A 85 9.54 -2.24 -1.11
C PHE A 85 9.70 -1.81 -2.57
N ARG A 86 9.78 -0.50 -2.83
CA ARG A 86 9.97 0.02 -4.18
C ARG A 86 11.23 -0.49 -4.83
N GLN A 87 12.36 -0.50 -4.12
CA GLN A 87 13.64 -1.04 -4.61
C GLN A 87 13.50 -2.52 -5.01
N ILE A 88 12.85 -3.33 -4.18
CA ILE A 88 12.60 -4.75 -4.49
C ILE A 88 11.72 -4.89 -5.73
N MET A 89 10.68 -4.09 -5.86
CA MET A 89 9.79 -4.12 -7.04
C MET A 89 10.52 -3.73 -8.32
N ILE A 90 11.44 -2.77 -8.26
CA ILE A 90 12.29 -2.41 -9.40
C ILE A 90 13.24 -3.57 -9.76
N GLN A 91 13.86 -4.21 -8.77
CA GLN A 91 14.78 -5.33 -8.98
C GLN A 91 14.09 -6.58 -9.54
N ARG A 92 12.82 -6.79 -9.20
CA ARG A 92 12.03 -7.96 -9.67
C ARG A 92 11.29 -7.71 -10.96
N GLY A 93 11.29 -6.49 -11.45
CA GLY A 93 10.69 -6.13 -12.73
C GLY A 93 11.52 -6.63 -13.92
N GLU A 94 10.85 -6.91 -15.02
CA GLU A 94 11.49 -7.34 -16.26
C GLU A 94 12.18 -6.16 -16.96
N GLU A 95 13.34 -6.39 -17.56
CA GLU A 95 14.09 -5.41 -18.36
C GLU A 95 14.33 -4.05 -17.68
N GLY A 96 14.49 -4.04 -16.34
CA GLY A 96 14.67 -2.81 -15.56
C GLY A 96 13.41 -1.97 -15.40
N LYS A 97 12.26 -2.47 -15.82
CA LYS A 97 10.96 -1.87 -15.57
C LYS A 97 10.44 -2.30 -14.21
N ASN A 98 9.84 -1.36 -13.51
CA ASN A 98 9.19 -1.67 -12.23
C ASN A 98 8.01 -2.64 -12.45
N VAL A 99 7.77 -3.53 -11.49
CA VAL A 99 6.62 -4.46 -11.53
C VAL A 99 5.30 -3.70 -11.66
N LYS A 100 4.42 -4.14 -12.55
CA LYS A 100 3.11 -3.51 -12.79
C LYS A 100 2.27 -3.44 -11.54
N GLU A 101 1.56 -2.33 -11.39
CA GLU A 101 0.58 -2.14 -10.32
C GLU A 101 -0.85 -2.41 -10.79
N ASN A 102 -1.66 -2.86 -9.85
CA ASN A 102 -3.11 -2.93 -10.01
C ASN A 102 -3.75 -2.60 -8.65
N ILE A 103 -4.56 -1.55 -8.62
CA ILE A 103 -5.29 -1.16 -7.41
C ILE A 103 -6.61 -1.92 -7.37
N LEU A 104 -6.72 -2.79 -6.39
CA LEU A 104 -7.86 -3.66 -6.22
C LEU A 104 -8.98 -2.94 -5.47
N LYS A 105 -10.13 -2.79 -6.11
CA LYS A 105 -11.35 -2.25 -5.48
C LYS A 105 -12.11 -3.33 -4.70
N VAL A 106 -11.40 -3.94 -3.76
CA VAL A 106 -11.86 -5.17 -3.11
C VAL A 106 -12.72 -4.91 -1.90
N THR A 107 -12.66 -3.71 -1.37
CA THR A 107 -13.39 -3.40 -0.15
C THR A 107 -14.47 -2.38 -0.41
N ASN A 108 -15.58 -2.51 0.29
CA ASN A 108 -16.59 -1.46 0.35
C ASN A 108 -16.15 -0.29 1.25
N SER A 109 -14.96 -0.40 1.87
CA SER A 109 -14.45 0.64 2.75
C SER A 109 -13.75 1.76 1.96
N PRO A 110 -14.14 3.01 2.13
CA PRO A 110 -13.47 4.14 1.52
C PRO A 110 -12.08 4.41 2.12
N THR A 111 -11.76 3.76 3.25
CA THR A 111 -10.52 3.99 4.01
C THR A 111 -9.45 2.95 3.80
N VAL A 112 -9.75 1.87 3.08
CA VAL A 112 -8.81 0.77 2.84
C VAL A 112 -8.47 0.65 1.37
N LEU A 113 -7.18 0.57 1.09
CA LEU A 113 -6.64 0.36 -0.24
C LEU A 113 -5.78 -0.89 -0.27
N ILE A 114 -5.97 -1.70 -1.30
CA ILE A 114 -5.13 -2.86 -1.60
C ILE A 114 -4.56 -2.67 -3.01
N MET A 115 -3.25 -2.79 -3.14
CA MET A 115 -2.54 -2.69 -4.40
C MET A 115 -1.65 -3.91 -4.57
N GLU A 116 -1.85 -4.64 -5.66
CA GLU A 116 -0.88 -5.64 -6.08
C GLU A 116 0.22 -5.02 -6.94
N ARG A 117 1.40 -5.58 -6.87
CA ARG A 117 2.54 -5.30 -7.74
C ARG A 117 2.87 -6.57 -8.49
N GLY A 118 2.15 -6.82 -9.58
CA GLY A 118 2.16 -8.11 -10.27
C GLY A 118 1.94 -9.26 -9.30
N ALA A 119 2.72 -10.34 -9.47
CA ALA A 119 2.76 -11.45 -8.52
C ALA A 119 3.79 -11.23 -7.38
N GLU A 120 4.58 -10.15 -7.42
CA GLU A 120 5.78 -9.98 -6.61
C GLU A 120 5.56 -9.22 -5.32
N GLY A 121 4.51 -8.42 -5.23
CA GLY A 121 4.27 -7.59 -4.07
C GLY A 121 2.81 -7.26 -3.81
N LEU A 122 2.54 -6.93 -2.56
CA LEU A 122 1.24 -6.50 -2.09
C LEU A 122 1.43 -5.31 -1.14
N PHE A 123 0.71 -4.24 -1.39
CA PHE A 123 0.61 -3.09 -0.50
C PHE A 123 -0.81 -2.98 0.03
N VAL A 124 -0.92 -2.78 1.34
CA VAL A 124 -2.21 -2.61 2.00
C VAL A 124 -2.14 -1.41 2.91
N GLU A 125 -3.13 -0.55 2.81
CA GLU A 125 -3.22 0.67 3.59
C GLU A 125 -4.61 0.84 4.19
N ASN A 126 -4.66 1.25 5.46
CA ASN A 126 -5.87 1.63 6.16
C ASN A 126 -5.71 3.03 6.76
N LYS A 127 -6.31 4.03 6.14
CA LYS A 127 -6.32 5.40 6.68
C LYS A 127 -7.39 5.61 7.76
N GLY A 128 -8.32 4.68 7.92
CA GLY A 128 -9.36 4.73 8.96
C GLY A 128 -8.78 4.58 10.37
N MET A 129 -9.54 5.01 11.36
CA MET A 129 -9.12 4.90 12.78
C MET A 129 -9.30 3.47 13.32
N ALA A 130 -10.27 2.75 12.82
CA ALA A 130 -10.57 1.39 13.26
C ALA A 130 -9.74 0.35 12.50
N LYS A 131 -9.44 -0.76 13.17
CA LYS A 131 -8.92 -1.97 12.53
C LYS A 131 -9.89 -2.43 11.44
N PHE A 132 -9.35 -2.84 10.32
CA PHE A 132 -10.10 -3.42 9.22
C PHE A 132 -9.68 -4.87 9.00
N ASP A 133 -10.65 -5.77 9.04
CA ASP A 133 -10.44 -7.18 8.70
C ASP A 133 -10.67 -7.32 7.20
N ILE A 134 -9.64 -7.77 6.48
CA ILE A 134 -9.75 -8.07 5.06
C ILE A 134 -10.40 -9.43 4.94
N PRO A 135 -11.67 -9.48 4.52
CA PRO A 135 -12.36 -10.75 4.30
C PRO A 135 -11.78 -11.45 3.07
N VAL A 136 -12.54 -12.35 2.52
CA VAL A 136 -12.29 -12.93 1.21
C VAL A 136 -12.12 -11.84 0.17
N LEU A 137 -11.00 -11.86 -0.52
CA LEU A 137 -10.81 -11.03 -1.68
C LEU A 137 -11.44 -11.74 -2.89
N ASP A 138 -12.52 -11.20 -3.41
CA ASP A 138 -13.03 -11.59 -4.72
C ASP A 138 -12.08 -11.03 -5.79
N LEU A 139 -10.92 -11.69 -5.93
CA LEU A 139 -9.83 -11.26 -6.79
C LEU A 139 -9.84 -12.05 -8.10
N THR A 140 -10.95 -12.06 -8.79
CA THR A 140 -11.05 -12.74 -10.10
C THR A 140 -9.99 -12.28 -11.12
N LEU A 141 -9.32 -11.14 -10.85
CA LEU A 141 -8.29 -10.56 -11.70
C LEU A 141 -6.92 -10.41 -11.01
N SER A 142 -6.72 -10.95 -9.81
CA SER A 142 -5.46 -10.82 -9.09
C SER A 142 -4.44 -11.87 -9.52
N ASN A 143 -3.20 -11.44 -9.74
CA ASN A 143 -2.05 -12.31 -9.98
C ASN A 143 -1.41 -12.80 -8.68
N LEU A 144 -1.89 -12.37 -7.52
CA LEU A 144 -1.36 -12.76 -6.23
C LEU A 144 -1.67 -14.23 -5.96
N GLU A 145 -0.63 -15.02 -5.70
CA GLU A 145 -0.73 -16.41 -5.24
C GLU A 145 0.58 -16.83 -4.56
N GLY A 146 0.48 -17.56 -3.44
CA GLY A 146 1.62 -18.02 -2.67
C GLY A 146 1.86 -17.25 -1.39
N CYS A 147 3.11 -17.27 -0.92
CA CYS A 147 3.50 -16.68 0.36
C CYS A 147 4.04 -15.26 0.19
N TYR A 148 3.63 -14.36 1.07
CA TYR A 148 4.06 -12.96 1.08
C TYR A 148 4.48 -12.59 2.50
N ARG A 149 5.73 -12.11 2.64
CA ARG A 149 6.28 -11.66 3.92
C ARG A 149 6.14 -10.15 4.08
N GLU A 150 5.58 -9.74 5.20
CA GLU A 150 5.49 -8.34 5.58
C GLU A 150 6.86 -7.82 6.01
N LEU A 151 7.27 -6.66 5.48
CA LEU A 151 8.64 -6.17 5.61
C LEU A 151 8.98 -5.61 6.98
N ARG A 152 8.00 -5.06 7.72
CA ARG A 152 8.21 -4.41 9.01
C ARG A 152 8.14 -5.40 10.17
N ASN A 153 7.07 -6.16 10.23
CA ASN A 153 6.78 -7.04 11.36
C ASN A 153 7.16 -8.50 11.10
N ASN A 154 7.66 -8.78 9.88
CA ASN A 154 8.18 -10.08 9.48
C ASN A 154 7.18 -11.25 9.63
N PHE A 155 5.87 -10.98 9.53
CA PHE A 155 4.88 -12.05 9.46
C PHE A 155 4.56 -12.39 8.00
N THR A 156 4.08 -13.61 7.78
CA THR A 156 3.75 -14.11 6.45
C THR A 156 2.24 -14.22 6.29
N VAL A 157 1.75 -13.85 5.11
CA VAL A 157 0.41 -14.17 4.65
C VAL A 157 0.48 -15.12 3.47
N VAL A 158 -0.54 -15.94 3.33
CA VAL A 158 -0.70 -16.85 2.18
C VAL A 158 -1.90 -16.41 1.38
N VAL A 159 -1.72 -16.25 0.09
CA VAL A 159 -2.79 -15.99 -0.86
C VAL A 159 -3.10 -17.29 -1.60
N GLU A 160 -4.27 -17.83 -1.38
CA GLU A 160 -4.71 -19.09 -1.97
C GLU A 160 -5.90 -18.87 -2.91
N ASN A 161 -5.92 -19.61 -4.01
CA ASN A 161 -7.09 -19.68 -4.88
C ASN A 161 -7.97 -20.86 -4.44
N ARG A 162 -9.19 -20.56 -4.03
CA ARG A 162 -10.20 -21.58 -3.67
C ARG A 162 -11.46 -21.32 -4.49
N ASN A 163 -11.74 -22.17 -5.46
CA ASN A 163 -12.92 -22.06 -6.31
C ASN A 163 -13.06 -20.71 -7.03
N GLY A 164 -11.96 -20.20 -7.57
CA GLY A 164 -11.93 -18.92 -8.30
C GLY A 164 -11.94 -17.67 -7.41
N LYS A 165 -11.86 -17.83 -6.09
CA LYS A 165 -11.73 -16.74 -5.13
C LYS A 165 -10.37 -16.76 -4.45
N LYS A 166 -9.76 -15.60 -4.30
CA LYS A 166 -8.50 -15.46 -3.58
C LYS A 166 -8.77 -15.17 -2.10
N TYR A 167 -8.06 -15.87 -1.24
CA TYR A 167 -8.15 -15.74 0.21
C TYR A 167 -6.78 -15.33 0.73
N ILE A 168 -6.72 -14.29 1.54
CA ILE A 168 -5.51 -13.93 2.25
C ILE A 168 -5.63 -14.40 3.69
N THR A 169 -4.74 -15.29 4.10
CA THR A 169 -4.69 -15.81 5.47
C THR A 169 -3.32 -15.56 6.07
N LYS A 170 -3.27 -15.30 7.38
CA LYS A 170 -1.99 -15.17 8.09
C LYS A 170 -1.42 -16.56 8.33
N TRP A 171 -0.16 -16.78 7.95
CA TRP A 171 0.53 -18.04 8.18
C TRP A 171 0.74 -18.31 9.69
N GLY A 172 0.52 -19.55 10.11
CA GLY A 172 0.75 -19.98 11.50
C GLY A 172 -0.37 -19.67 12.48
N THR A 173 -1.49 -19.09 12.02
CA THR A 173 -2.70 -19.01 12.82
C THR A 173 -3.69 -20.09 12.38
N TRP A 174 -4.11 -20.94 13.29
CA TRP A 174 -5.16 -21.95 13.07
C TRP A 174 -6.53 -21.29 12.83
N ASP A 175 -6.58 -19.99 13.08
CA ASP A 175 -7.77 -19.20 12.88
C ASP A 175 -7.86 -18.83 11.40
N ARG A 176 -8.96 -19.25 10.77
CA ARG A 176 -9.30 -18.92 9.37
C ARG A 176 -9.65 -17.42 9.21
N GLY A 177 -9.29 -16.62 10.19
CA GLY A 177 -9.44 -15.18 10.15
C GLY A 177 -8.56 -14.57 9.05
N GLY A 178 -9.15 -13.76 8.20
CA GLY A 178 -8.46 -13.02 7.17
C GLY A 178 -7.37 -12.09 7.76
N MET A 179 -6.53 -11.55 6.89
CA MET A 179 -5.56 -10.54 7.28
C MET A 179 -6.27 -9.30 7.83
N ASN A 180 -5.80 -8.79 8.95
CA ASN A 180 -6.28 -7.52 9.46
C ASN A 180 -5.21 -6.43 9.37
N VAL A 181 -5.66 -5.20 9.14
CA VAL A 181 -4.82 -4.01 9.11
C VAL A 181 -5.33 -3.06 10.20
N VAL A 182 -4.45 -2.71 11.11
CA VAL A 182 -4.79 -1.74 12.16
C VAL A 182 -5.13 -0.39 11.56
N GLY A 183 -5.86 0.43 12.30
CA GLY A 183 -6.18 1.77 11.84
C GLY A 183 -4.92 2.63 11.69
N ARG A 184 -4.91 3.49 10.69
CA ARG A 184 -3.83 4.42 10.39
C ARG A 184 -2.48 3.73 10.16
N ASP A 185 -2.48 2.67 9.32
CA ASP A 185 -1.30 1.84 9.04
C ASP A 185 -1.17 1.49 7.57
N ALA A 186 0.07 1.24 7.16
CA ALA A 186 0.45 0.77 5.83
C ALA A 186 1.40 -0.42 5.94
N LEU A 187 1.13 -1.47 5.19
CA LEU A 187 1.86 -2.73 5.19
C LEU A 187 2.40 -3.03 3.78
N TYR A 188 3.64 -3.48 3.72
CA TYR A 188 4.33 -3.84 2.49
C TYR A 188 4.73 -5.31 2.53
N PHE A 189 4.23 -6.08 1.59
CA PHE A 189 4.49 -7.50 1.48
C PHE A 189 5.26 -7.81 0.21
N ILE A 190 6.25 -8.67 0.32
CA ILE A 190 7.03 -9.20 -0.81
C ILE A 190 6.81 -10.69 -0.93
N ARG A 191 6.72 -11.17 -2.17
CA ARG A 191 6.62 -12.60 -2.44
C ARG A 191 7.86 -13.30 -1.94
N GLU A 192 7.67 -14.38 -1.20
CA GLU A 192 8.75 -15.27 -0.82
C GLU A 192 8.76 -16.50 -1.75
N PRO A 193 9.96 -17.02 -2.07
CA PRO A 193 10.01 -18.32 -2.73
C PRO A 193 9.31 -19.35 -1.85
N PHE A 194 8.39 -20.07 -2.43
CA PHE A 194 7.69 -21.16 -1.74
C PHE A 194 8.66 -22.31 -1.52
N ASN A 195 9.44 -22.24 -0.46
CA ASN A 195 10.20 -23.38 0.01
C ASN A 195 9.22 -24.29 0.74
N GLY A 196 8.57 -25.16 -0.03
CA GLY A 196 7.53 -26.04 0.45
C GLY A 196 7.95 -26.82 1.68
N PHE A 197 7.38 -26.44 2.81
CA PHE A 197 7.23 -27.30 3.97
C PHE A 197 5.74 -27.61 4.07
N PHE A 198 5.36 -28.74 3.53
CA PHE A 198 4.18 -29.50 3.92
C PHE A 198 4.64 -30.68 4.74
#